data_ee7ccc2623bbc3c546f370c25b586277
#
_entry.id   ee7ccc2623bbc3c546f370c25b586277
#
_cell.length_a   1.000
_cell.length_b   1.000
_cell.length_c   1.000
_cell.angle_alpha   90.00
_cell.angle_beta   90.00
_cell.angle_gamma   90.00
#
_symmetry.space_group_name_H-M   'P 1'
#
loop_
_entity.id
_entity.type
_entity.pdbx_description
1 polymer ?
#
loop_
_entity_poly.entity_id
_entity_poly.type
_entity_poly.pdbx_seq_one_letter_code
_entity_poly.pdbx_strand_id
1 'polypeptide(L)'
;MRQSYLKNAALMTGADVLLRLAGMGLRIWLANALGGEGMGLYQLVLAVYSLFVTLATAGVSVAATRLMAEELARSPAEARGMLHRLLLAGAGLGVLALAAQFGLAGLAAKWWLGDVRAAGALRVSSLGLPWMAVSSVLRGFFIARRQVEPNVLSQLAEQTVRIGIVWAALERADVLGWDVGGRCTAVLGATAVSEAVSTGLMALFYRKEARRCFGARPACRPQEPGKRLWDILWPVEGGRCLASALHTAENMLVPACLAVYLQFSGGRAEAVAQYGSLKGMALPLLTFPFGLLGSLSVLLMPEITQAHLRGQNGRLAALIDRMLRLTGYFSALAGAAFWVWGQPLAEALYGSAEAGSYLVILGPAMPLMYLESMVDGAMKGVGEQKAVFRYSMWDSCLRIAGVLLLLPRFGMKGFLFVILLSSFYTCTANTGRLLSSCGLRLQLWRWLGAPGFAGAVSAGAGLALRHLLADWLTGGVLLQLATVALGGAGMAAVCFAAAWPLGLGEELRAVAAGERRHKKNVQKVK
;
A
#
# COMPACT_ATOMS: atom_id res chain seq x y z
N MET A 1 5.21 24.62 -19.55
CA MET A 1 5.65 23.82 -18.41
C MET A 1 4.51 23.51 -17.41
N ARG A 2 3.70 24.48 -16.95
CA ARG A 2 2.64 24.27 -15.93
C ARG A 2 1.48 23.39 -16.39
N GLN A 3 1.02 23.52 -17.63
CA GLN A 3 -0.05 22.67 -18.22
C GLN A 3 0.39 21.20 -18.36
N SER A 4 1.65 20.95 -18.73
CA SER A 4 2.20 19.60 -18.84
C SER A 4 2.31 18.93 -17.46
N TYR A 5 2.65 19.71 -16.41
CA TYR A 5 2.72 19.19 -15.03
C TYR A 5 1.34 18.78 -14.49
N LEU A 6 0.32 19.62 -14.69
CA LEU A 6 -1.06 19.32 -14.27
C LEU A 6 -1.64 18.11 -15.04
N LYS A 7 -1.36 18.01 -16.34
CA LYS A 7 -1.78 16.86 -17.15
C LYS A 7 -1.12 15.55 -16.64
N ASN A 8 0.18 15.59 -16.36
CA ASN A 8 0.90 14.43 -15.86
C ASN A 8 0.42 14.03 -14.46
N ALA A 9 0.16 14.98 -13.58
CA ALA A 9 -0.38 14.73 -12.24
C ALA A 9 -1.80 14.12 -12.32
N ALA A 10 -2.67 14.66 -13.17
CA ALA A 10 -4.02 14.13 -13.38
C ALA A 10 -3.99 12.71 -13.98
N LEU A 11 -3.10 12.46 -14.95
CA LEU A 11 -2.90 11.13 -15.53
C LEU A 11 -2.44 10.11 -14.48
N MET A 12 -1.45 10.48 -13.65
CA MET A 12 -0.98 9.61 -12.56
C MET A 12 -2.10 9.30 -11.58
N THR A 13 -2.79 10.33 -11.08
CA THR A 13 -3.86 10.13 -10.10
C THR A 13 -5.01 9.29 -10.66
N GLY A 14 -5.43 9.55 -11.89
CA GLY A 14 -6.47 8.76 -12.56
C GLY A 14 -6.05 7.30 -12.77
N ALA A 15 -4.81 7.07 -13.20
CA ALA A 15 -4.28 5.72 -13.36
C ALA A 15 -4.15 4.99 -12.02
N ASP A 16 -3.67 5.66 -10.96
CA ASP A 16 -3.57 5.08 -9.62
C ASP A 16 -4.94 4.65 -9.08
N VAL A 17 -5.97 5.47 -9.25
CA VAL A 17 -7.34 5.12 -8.85
C VAL A 17 -7.84 3.90 -9.64
N LEU A 18 -7.66 3.88 -10.95
CA LEU A 18 -8.08 2.78 -11.81
C LEU A 18 -7.36 1.48 -11.46
N LEU A 19 -6.05 1.53 -11.23
CA LEU A 19 -5.24 0.38 -10.82
C LEU A 19 -5.68 -0.14 -9.44
N ARG A 20 -6.01 0.73 -8.50
CA ARG A 20 -6.52 0.35 -7.18
C ARG A 20 -7.88 -0.34 -7.27
N LEU A 21 -8.80 0.20 -8.08
CA LEU A 21 -10.12 -0.41 -8.32
C LEU A 21 -9.97 -1.78 -8.98
N ALA A 22 -9.17 -1.88 -10.04
CA ALA A 22 -8.91 -3.14 -10.73
C ALA A 22 -8.21 -4.16 -9.80
N GLY A 23 -7.25 -3.71 -9.00
CA GLY A 23 -6.56 -4.54 -8.01
C GLY A 23 -7.50 -5.04 -6.90
N MET A 24 -8.42 -4.20 -6.43
CA MET A 24 -9.41 -4.58 -5.43
C MET A 24 -10.42 -5.58 -6.02
N GLY A 25 -10.92 -5.33 -7.24
CA GLY A 25 -11.80 -6.27 -7.93
C GLY A 25 -11.16 -7.64 -8.14
N LEU A 26 -9.91 -7.67 -8.59
CA LEU A 26 -9.14 -8.92 -8.71
C LEU A 26 -9.02 -9.64 -7.36
N ARG A 27 -8.75 -8.90 -6.28
CA ARG A 27 -8.59 -9.47 -4.94
C ARG A 27 -9.90 -10.06 -4.39
N ILE A 28 -11.03 -9.36 -4.60
CA ILE A 28 -12.36 -9.86 -4.23
C ILE A 28 -12.66 -11.17 -4.98
N TRP A 29 -12.44 -11.16 -6.29
CA TRP A 29 -12.64 -12.35 -7.10
C TRP A 29 -11.72 -13.51 -6.67
N LEU A 30 -10.45 -13.21 -6.41
CA LEU A 30 -9.45 -14.17 -5.95
C LEU A 30 -9.84 -14.80 -4.59
N ALA A 31 -10.36 -13.98 -3.67
CA ALA A 31 -10.82 -14.44 -2.36
C ALA A 31 -11.98 -15.42 -2.47
N ASN A 32 -12.91 -15.16 -3.40
CA ASN A 32 -14.02 -16.10 -3.68
C ASN A 32 -13.54 -17.39 -4.36
N ALA A 33 -12.54 -17.30 -5.26
CA ALA A 33 -12.00 -18.47 -5.97
C ALA A 33 -11.08 -19.36 -5.10
N LEU A 34 -10.33 -18.77 -4.18
CA LEU A 34 -9.36 -19.48 -3.32
C LEU A 34 -9.93 -19.85 -1.95
N GLY A 35 -10.96 -19.16 -1.47
CA GLY A 35 -11.46 -19.28 -0.11
C GLY A 35 -10.49 -18.75 0.95
N GLY A 36 -10.84 -18.89 2.24
CA GLY A 36 -10.05 -18.40 3.37
C GLY A 36 -8.67 -19.06 3.47
N GLU A 37 -8.61 -20.40 3.37
CA GLU A 37 -7.35 -21.15 3.43
C GLU A 37 -6.42 -20.79 2.27
N GLY A 38 -6.95 -20.73 1.04
CA GLY A 38 -6.16 -20.39 -0.14
C GLY A 38 -5.66 -18.94 -0.09
N MET A 39 -6.47 -18.01 0.37
CA MET A 39 -6.03 -16.63 0.60
C MET A 39 -4.97 -16.53 1.69
N GLY A 40 -5.05 -17.34 2.75
CA GLY A 40 -4.04 -17.41 3.79
C GLY A 40 -2.70 -17.92 3.23
N LEU A 41 -2.71 -19.04 2.50
CA LEU A 41 -1.53 -19.57 1.84
C LEU A 41 -0.92 -18.55 0.85
N TYR A 42 -1.75 -17.90 0.05
CA TYR A 42 -1.33 -16.86 -0.87
C TYR A 42 -0.65 -15.68 -0.15
N GLN A 43 -1.22 -15.19 0.97
CA GLN A 43 -0.63 -14.10 1.75
C GLN A 43 0.69 -14.51 2.41
N LEU A 44 0.82 -15.75 2.87
CA LEU A 44 2.07 -16.27 3.43
C LEU A 44 3.18 -16.34 2.37
N VAL A 45 2.86 -16.84 1.17
CA VAL A 45 3.82 -16.84 0.06
C VAL A 45 4.21 -15.41 -0.34
N LEU A 46 3.24 -14.49 -0.40
CA LEU A 46 3.51 -13.07 -0.67
C LEU A 46 4.41 -12.43 0.39
N ALA A 47 4.29 -12.81 1.67
CA ALA A 47 5.14 -12.30 2.73
C ALA A 47 6.62 -12.68 2.51
N VAL A 48 6.88 -13.94 2.16
CA VAL A 48 8.23 -14.39 1.79
C VAL A 48 8.71 -13.72 0.49
N TYR A 49 7.87 -13.72 -0.53
CA TYR A 49 8.18 -13.10 -1.82
C TYR A 49 8.53 -11.62 -1.68
N SER A 50 7.82 -10.87 -0.83
CA SER A 50 8.07 -9.44 -0.60
C SER A 50 9.47 -9.16 -0.03
N LEU A 51 10.04 -10.06 0.75
CA LEU A 51 11.42 -9.96 1.24
C LEU A 51 12.41 -10.00 0.07
N PHE A 52 12.25 -10.97 -0.84
CA PHE A 52 13.13 -11.11 -2.01
C PHE A 52 12.89 -10.01 -3.05
N VAL A 53 11.66 -9.53 -3.20
CA VAL A 53 11.36 -8.32 -4.00
C VAL A 53 12.10 -7.11 -3.45
N THR A 54 12.09 -6.91 -2.13
CA THR A 54 12.82 -5.82 -1.48
C THR A 54 14.32 -5.94 -1.77
N LEU A 55 14.90 -7.12 -1.60
CA LEU A 55 16.31 -7.39 -1.91
C LEU A 55 16.66 -7.13 -3.38
N ALA A 56 15.74 -7.40 -4.31
CA ALA A 56 15.98 -7.21 -5.74
C ALA A 56 15.83 -5.74 -6.20
N THR A 57 15.00 -4.93 -5.53
CA THR A 57 14.52 -3.67 -6.11
C THR A 57 14.77 -2.41 -5.29
N ALA A 58 14.83 -2.52 -3.95
CA ALA A 58 14.72 -1.35 -3.08
C ALA A 58 15.84 -0.33 -3.25
N GLY A 59 17.09 -0.73 -3.13
CA GLY A 59 18.25 0.16 -3.28
C GLY A 59 18.46 0.59 -4.73
N VAL A 60 18.25 -0.34 -5.66
CA VAL A 60 18.45 -0.10 -7.10
C VAL A 60 17.49 0.96 -7.65
N SER A 61 16.23 0.93 -7.24
CA SER A 61 15.22 1.92 -7.66
C SER A 61 15.59 3.35 -7.23
N VAL A 62 16.04 3.51 -5.97
CA VAL A 62 16.47 4.82 -5.44
C VAL A 62 17.76 5.28 -6.13
N ALA A 63 18.74 4.40 -6.27
CA ALA A 63 19.98 4.69 -6.95
C ALA A 63 19.74 5.08 -8.42
N ALA A 64 18.87 4.35 -9.13
CA ALA A 64 18.52 4.65 -10.51
C ALA A 64 17.91 6.05 -10.66
N THR A 65 16.92 6.38 -9.83
CA THR A 65 16.26 7.70 -9.91
C THR A 65 17.26 8.83 -9.63
N ARG A 66 18.09 8.70 -8.59
CA ARG A 66 19.03 9.73 -8.17
C ARG A 66 20.21 9.88 -9.15
N LEU A 67 20.92 8.79 -9.43
CA LEU A 67 22.10 8.83 -10.29
C LEU A 67 21.74 9.20 -11.73
N MET A 68 20.59 8.73 -12.24
CA MET A 68 20.15 9.15 -13.57
C MET A 68 19.79 10.63 -13.62
N ALA A 69 19.16 11.21 -12.59
CA ALA A 69 18.90 12.64 -12.55
C ALA A 69 20.20 13.47 -12.53
N GLU A 70 21.21 13.03 -11.77
CA GLU A 70 22.53 13.67 -11.70
C GLU A 70 23.29 13.59 -13.04
N GLU A 71 23.36 12.40 -13.65
CA GLU A 71 24.11 12.19 -14.89
C GLU A 71 23.44 12.82 -16.12
N LEU A 72 22.11 12.79 -16.20
CA LEU A 72 21.39 13.48 -17.29
C LEU A 72 21.58 15.00 -17.25
N ALA A 73 21.85 15.56 -16.08
CA ALA A 73 22.16 16.98 -15.93
C ALA A 73 23.61 17.32 -16.32
N ARG A 74 24.54 16.34 -16.27
CA ARG A 74 25.96 16.52 -16.60
C ARG A 74 26.26 16.22 -18.06
N SER A 75 26.06 14.97 -18.48
CA SER A 75 26.40 14.50 -19.83
C SER A 75 25.51 13.33 -20.27
N PRO A 76 24.86 13.40 -21.45
CA PRO A 76 24.09 12.27 -21.97
C PRO A 76 24.92 10.99 -22.21
N ALA A 77 26.21 11.12 -22.52
CA ALA A 77 27.09 9.98 -22.75
C ALA A 77 27.41 9.22 -21.45
N GLU A 78 27.68 9.96 -20.36
CA GLU A 78 27.88 9.40 -19.03
C GLU A 78 26.60 8.80 -18.47
N ALA A 79 25.46 9.46 -18.69
CA ALA A 79 24.14 8.95 -18.31
C ALA A 79 23.83 7.60 -18.97
N ARG A 80 24.20 7.40 -20.24
CA ARG A 80 24.07 6.09 -20.93
C ARG A 80 24.94 5.04 -20.27
N GLY A 81 26.20 5.38 -19.93
CA GLY A 81 27.13 4.48 -19.24
C GLY A 81 26.65 4.10 -17.84
N MET A 82 26.12 5.07 -17.07
CA MET A 82 25.57 4.83 -15.74
C MET A 82 24.32 3.93 -15.81
N LEU A 83 23.39 4.19 -16.72
CA LEU A 83 22.19 3.37 -16.89
C LEU A 83 22.53 1.91 -17.21
N HIS A 84 23.52 1.67 -18.10
CA HIS A 84 23.93 0.30 -18.40
C HIS A 84 24.44 -0.44 -17.15
N ARG A 85 25.19 0.24 -16.29
CA ARG A 85 25.67 -0.34 -15.02
C ARG A 85 24.56 -0.59 -14.03
N LEU A 86 23.61 0.35 -13.93
CA LEU A 86 22.42 0.19 -13.10
C LEU A 86 21.57 -1.00 -13.56
N LEU A 87 21.42 -1.20 -14.87
CA LEU A 87 20.72 -2.36 -15.44
C LEU A 87 21.45 -3.67 -15.13
N LEU A 88 22.78 -3.70 -15.25
CA LEU A 88 23.59 -4.87 -14.88
C LEU A 88 23.50 -5.17 -13.38
N ALA A 89 23.61 -4.15 -12.53
CA ALA A 89 23.49 -4.32 -11.08
C ALA A 89 22.08 -4.79 -10.68
N GLY A 90 21.04 -4.18 -11.26
CA GLY A 90 19.65 -4.58 -11.02
C GLY A 90 19.38 -6.01 -11.49
N ALA A 91 19.80 -6.36 -12.72
CA ALA A 91 19.68 -7.72 -13.23
C ALA A 91 20.44 -8.74 -12.35
N GLY A 92 21.66 -8.39 -11.92
CA GLY A 92 22.46 -9.23 -11.03
C GLY A 92 21.80 -9.49 -9.68
N LEU A 93 21.28 -8.43 -9.02
CA LEU A 93 20.54 -8.55 -7.77
C LEU A 93 19.23 -9.32 -7.97
N GLY A 94 18.52 -9.11 -9.07
CA GLY A 94 17.31 -9.85 -9.40
C GLY A 94 17.57 -11.33 -9.60
N VAL A 95 18.66 -11.71 -10.30
CA VAL A 95 19.07 -13.11 -10.48
C VAL A 95 19.53 -13.72 -9.15
N LEU A 96 20.25 -12.97 -8.33
CA LEU A 96 20.66 -13.41 -6.99
C LEU A 96 19.44 -13.69 -6.11
N ALA A 97 18.45 -12.78 -6.10
CA ALA A 97 17.22 -12.95 -5.35
C ALA A 97 16.39 -14.15 -5.88
N LEU A 98 16.33 -14.34 -7.21
CA LEU A 98 15.72 -15.52 -7.83
C LEU A 98 16.42 -16.79 -7.35
N ALA A 99 17.74 -16.88 -7.46
CA ALA A 99 18.50 -18.07 -7.08
C ALA A 99 18.32 -18.38 -5.57
N ALA A 100 18.36 -17.35 -4.73
CA ALA A 100 18.14 -17.49 -3.30
C ALA A 100 16.70 -17.95 -2.97
N GLN A 101 15.67 -17.32 -3.52
CA GLN A 101 14.29 -17.72 -3.27
C GLN A 101 13.98 -19.10 -3.84
N PHE A 102 14.41 -19.39 -5.06
CA PHE A 102 14.19 -20.69 -5.72
C PHE A 102 14.85 -21.83 -4.94
N GLY A 103 16.11 -21.64 -4.53
CA GLY A 103 16.87 -22.62 -3.76
C GLY A 103 16.33 -22.82 -2.34
N LEU A 104 15.89 -21.73 -1.69
CA LEU A 104 15.35 -21.79 -0.34
C LEU A 104 13.85 -22.14 -0.30
N ALA A 105 13.15 -22.20 -1.45
CA ALA A 105 11.70 -22.39 -1.51
C ALA A 105 11.22 -23.63 -0.75
N GLY A 106 11.90 -24.77 -0.89
CA GLY A 106 11.54 -26.01 -0.18
C GLY A 106 11.75 -25.91 1.33
N LEU A 107 12.86 -25.30 1.76
CA LEU A 107 13.14 -25.04 3.17
C LEU A 107 12.14 -24.05 3.77
N ALA A 108 11.88 -22.95 3.05
CA ALA A 108 10.92 -21.94 3.47
C ALA A 108 9.50 -22.51 3.59
N ALA A 109 9.05 -23.31 2.62
CA ALA A 109 7.75 -23.97 2.67
C ALA A 109 7.63 -24.90 3.88
N LYS A 110 8.65 -25.75 4.12
CA LYS A 110 8.62 -26.73 5.21
C LYS A 110 8.80 -26.11 6.60
N TRP A 111 9.83 -25.27 6.76
CA TRP A 111 10.24 -24.79 8.09
C TRP A 111 9.64 -23.44 8.48
N TRP A 112 9.44 -22.53 7.49
CA TRP A 112 8.91 -21.21 7.76
C TRP A 112 7.39 -21.17 7.64
N LEU A 113 6.89 -21.64 6.50
CA LEU A 113 5.45 -21.64 6.26
C LEU A 113 4.75 -22.88 6.83
N GLY A 114 5.48 -23.98 7.05
CA GLY A 114 4.98 -25.28 7.50
C GLY A 114 3.91 -25.88 6.60
N ASP A 115 3.87 -25.46 5.34
CA ASP A 115 2.98 -25.98 4.30
C ASP A 115 3.78 -26.22 3.01
N VAL A 116 4.00 -27.48 2.72
CA VAL A 116 4.80 -27.90 1.55
C VAL A 116 4.16 -27.46 0.24
N ARG A 117 2.83 -27.27 0.22
CA ARG A 117 2.10 -26.79 -0.96
C ARG A 117 2.57 -25.41 -1.44
N ALA A 118 3.15 -24.58 -0.54
CA ALA A 118 3.71 -23.29 -0.88
C ALA A 118 5.00 -23.34 -1.71
N ALA A 119 5.71 -24.48 -1.74
CA ALA A 119 7.02 -24.57 -2.41
C ALA A 119 6.94 -24.29 -3.92
N GLY A 120 5.92 -24.82 -4.59
CA GLY A 120 5.66 -24.55 -6.01
C GLY A 120 5.43 -23.06 -6.28
N ALA A 121 4.57 -22.45 -5.49
CA ALA A 121 4.24 -21.04 -5.57
C ALA A 121 5.45 -20.12 -5.33
N LEU A 122 6.32 -20.44 -4.35
CA LEU A 122 7.58 -19.73 -4.10
C LEU A 122 8.57 -19.84 -5.25
N ARG A 123 8.71 -21.04 -5.85
CA ARG A 123 9.60 -21.23 -7.01
C ARG A 123 9.12 -20.46 -8.22
N VAL A 124 7.83 -20.53 -8.52
CA VAL A 124 7.27 -19.86 -9.70
C VAL A 124 7.29 -18.34 -9.54
N SER A 125 6.97 -17.82 -8.35
CA SER A 125 7.03 -16.37 -8.09
C SER A 125 8.45 -15.82 -8.22
N SER A 126 9.49 -16.59 -7.88
CA SER A 126 10.89 -16.13 -7.99
C SER A 126 11.29 -15.76 -9.42
N LEU A 127 10.66 -16.35 -10.45
CA LEU A 127 10.92 -16.05 -11.86
C LEU A 127 10.59 -14.60 -12.23
N GLY A 128 9.74 -13.93 -11.45
CA GLY A 128 9.40 -12.52 -11.60
C GLY A 128 10.49 -11.55 -11.13
N LEU A 129 11.37 -11.96 -10.21
CA LEU A 129 12.31 -11.07 -9.53
C LEU A 129 13.31 -10.36 -10.48
N PRO A 130 13.95 -11.01 -11.45
CA PRO A 130 14.84 -10.33 -12.38
C PRO A 130 14.11 -9.27 -13.22
N TRP A 131 12.89 -9.56 -13.65
CA TRP A 131 12.08 -8.62 -14.42
C TRP A 131 11.70 -7.40 -13.59
N MET A 132 11.27 -7.60 -12.33
CA MET A 132 10.99 -6.50 -11.40
C MET A 132 12.22 -5.62 -11.16
N ALA A 133 13.39 -6.22 -10.98
CA ALA A 133 14.63 -5.49 -10.75
C ALA A 133 15.00 -4.61 -11.95
N VAL A 134 14.95 -5.15 -13.16
CA VAL A 134 15.19 -4.40 -14.41
C VAL A 134 14.13 -3.31 -14.61
N SER A 135 12.86 -3.64 -14.43
CA SER A 135 11.75 -2.69 -14.50
C SER A 135 11.94 -1.52 -13.54
N SER A 136 12.42 -1.77 -12.31
CA SER A 136 12.65 -0.72 -11.31
C SER A 136 13.72 0.30 -11.74
N VAL A 137 14.77 -0.15 -12.43
CA VAL A 137 15.80 0.73 -13.01
C VAL A 137 15.22 1.58 -14.13
N LEU A 138 14.46 0.97 -15.05
CA LEU A 138 13.84 1.67 -16.18
C LEU A 138 12.80 2.70 -15.70
N ARG A 139 12.00 2.34 -14.69
CA ARG A 139 11.08 3.29 -14.03
C ARG A 139 11.84 4.48 -13.42
N GLY A 140 12.98 4.22 -12.75
CA GLY A 140 13.85 5.26 -12.22
C GLY A 140 14.40 6.21 -13.30
N PHE A 141 14.79 5.69 -14.47
CA PHE A 141 15.21 6.47 -15.62
C PHE A 141 14.10 7.41 -16.11
N PHE A 142 12.87 6.92 -16.30
CA PHE A 142 11.75 7.72 -16.74
C PHE A 142 11.31 8.78 -15.71
N ILE A 143 11.38 8.45 -14.40
CA ILE A 143 11.13 9.40 -13.31
C ILE A 143 12.18 10.53 -13.34
N ALA A 144 13.45 10.21 -13.50
CA ALA A 144 14.53 11.20 -13.62
C ALA A 144 14.31 12.16 -14.80
N ARG A 145 13.69 11.68 -15.88
CA ARG A 145 13.30 12.47 -17.05
C ARG A 145 11.97 13.19 -16.92
N ARG A 146 11.26 13.02 -15.81
CA ARG A 146 9.89 13.56 -15.59
C ARG A 146 8.87 13.06 -16.63
N GLN A 147 9.10 11.89 -17.21
CA GLN A 147 8.20 11.22 -18.12
C GLN A 147 7.41 10.15 -17.35
N VAL A 148 6.13 10.39 -17.18
CA VAL A 148 5.24 9.54 -16.36
C VAL A 148 4.51 8.52 -17.21
N GLU A 149 4.20 8.86 -18.46
CA GLU A 149 3.39 8.04 -19.37
C GLU A 149 3.88 6.60 -19.52
N PRO A 150 5.21 6.30 -19.73
CA PRO A 150 5.68 4.94 -19.83
C PRO A 150 5.44 4.11 -18.57
N ASN A 151 5.60 4.72 -17.39
CA ASN A 151 5.38 4.05 -16.11
C ASN A 151 3.91 3.67 -15.93
N VAL A 152 2.99 4.59 -16.24
CA VAL A 152 1.55 4.35 -16.15
C VAL A 152 1.09 3.27 -17.14
N LEU A 153 1.51 3.37 -18.41
CA LEU A 153 1.13 2.41 -19.43
C LEU A 153 1.65 1.00 -19.14
N SER A 154 2.88 0.88 -18.64
CA SER A 154 3.43 -0.43 -18.26
C SER A 154 2.69 -1.06 -17.09
N GLN A 155 2.27 -0.28 -16.08
CA GLN A 155 1.50 -0.76 -14.95
C GLN A 155 0.07 -1.18 -15.34
N LEU A 156 -0.57 -0.41 -16.23
CA LEU A 156 -1.89 -0.78 -16.77
C LEU A 156 -1.81 -2.08 -17.58
N ALA A 157 -0.81 -2.23 -18.44
CA ALA A 157 -0.59 -3.44 -19.21
C ALA A 157 -0.32 -4.64 -18.29
N GLU A 158 0.55 -4.47 -17.28
CA GLU A 158 0.84 -5.46 -16.26
C GLU A 158 -0.43 -5.96 -15.57
N GLN A 159 -1.27 -5.02 -15.08
CA GLN A 159 -2.50 -5.36 -14.37
C GLN A 159 -3.52 -6.06 -15.28
N THR A 160 -3.67 -5.60 -16.53
CA THR A 160 -4.57 -6.20 -17.51
C THR A 160 -4.15 -7.64 -17.85
N VAL A 161 -2.85 -7.84 -18.12
CA VAL A 161 -2.29 -9.16 -18.42
C VAL A 161 -2.42 -10.09 -17.20
N ARG A 162 -2.13 -9.58 -15.99
CA ARG A 162 -2.28 -10.33 -14.75
C ARG A 162 -3.72 -10.82 -14.57
N ILE A 163 -4.71 -9.93 -14.69
CA ILE A 163 -6.12 -10.29 -14.55
C ILE A 163 -6.50 -11.36 -15.57
N GLY A 164 -6.14 -11.18 -16.84
CA GLY A 164 -6.47 -12.13 -17.91
C GLY A 164 -5.86 -13.52 -17.69
N ILE A 165 -4.57 -13.58 -17.29
CA ILE A 165 -3.91 -14.87 -17.05
C ILE A 165 -4.45 -15.55 -15.79
N VAL A 166 -4.67 -14.78 -14.69
CA VAL A 166 -5.23 -15.32 -13.45
C VAL A 166 -6.62 -15.89 -13.71
N TRP A 167 -7.46 -15.17 -14.45
CA TRP A 167 -8.79 -15.63 -14.82
C TRP A 167 -8.74 -16.95 -15.61
N ALA A 168 -7.98 -17.00 -16.70
CA ALA A 168 -7.84 -18.18 -17.53
C ALA A 168 -7.20 -19.38 -16.79
N ALA A 169 -6.25 -19.11 -15.87
CA ALA A 169 -5.59 -20.14 -15.10
C ALA A 169 -6.49 -20.77 -14.04
N LEU A 170 -7.32 -19.96 -13.37
CA LEU A 170 -8.24 -20.46 -12.34
C LEU A 170 -9.44 -21.20 -12.94
N GLU A 171 -9.99 -20.76 -14.09
CA GLU A 171 -11.00 -21.54 -14.80
C GLU A 171 -10.48 -22.93 -15.19
N ARG A 172 -9.24 -23.02 -15.68
CA ARG A 172 -8.62 -24.31 -15.98
C ARG A 172 -8.33 -25.13 -14.72
N ALA A 173 -7.95 -24.48 -13.62
CA ALA A 173 -7.71 -25.14 -12.35
C ALA A 173 -8.96 -25.84 -11.80
N ASP A 174 -10.15 -25.23 -11.99
CA ASP A 174 -11.43 -25.83 -11.61
C ASP A 174 -11.73 -27.08 -12.45
N VAL A 175 -11.49 -27.02 -13.77
CA VAL A 175 -11.68 -28.17 -14.68
C VAL A 175 -10.71 -29.30 -14.38
N LEU A 176 -9.45 -28.96 -14.04
CA LEU A 176 -8.38 -29.95 -13.79
C LEU A 176 -8.33 -30.43 -12.33
N GLY A 177 -9.21 -29.90 -11.45
CA GLY A 177 -9.26 -30.28 -10.04
C GLY A 177 -7.98 -29.94 -9.25
N TRP A 178 -7.33 -28.80 -9.57
CA TRP A 178 -6.12 -28.40 -8.85
C TRP A 178 -6.39 -28.12 -7.38
N ASP A 179 -5.49 -28.56 -6.53
CA ASP A 179 -5.50 -28.26 -5.11
C ASP A 179 -5.20 -26.75 -4.84
N VAL A 180 -5.37 -26.35 -3.60
CA VAL A 180 -5.13 -24.95 -3.17
C VAL A 180 -3.70 -24.49 -3.50
N GLY A 181 -2.70 -25.36 -3.35
CA GLY A 181 -1.31 -25.07 -3.69
C GLY A 181 -1.09 -24.82 -5.19
N GLY A 182 -1.76 -25.63 -6.03
CA GLY A 182 -1.74 -25.49 -7.49
C GLY A 182 -2.38 -24.16 -7.94
N ARG A 183 -3.54 -23.83 -7.38
CA ARG A 183 -4.22 -22.53 -7.64
C ARG A 183 -3.36 -21.33 -7.22
N CYS A 184 -2.76 -21.36 -6.03
CA CYS A 184 -1.81 -20.32 -5.60
C CYS A 184 -0.59 -20.20 -6.52
N THR A 185 -0.06 -21.34 -6.98
CA THR A 185 1.07 -21.37 -7.92
C THR A 185 0.70 -20.72 -9.25
N ALA A 186 -0.49 -21.00 -9.77
CA ALA A 186 -0.99 -20.40 -11.01
C ALA A 186 -1.13 -18.86 -10.90
N VAL A 187 -1.70 -18.37 -9.80
CA VAL A 187 -1.86 -16.94 -9.53
C VAL A 187 -0.51 -16.22 -9.48
N LEU A 188 0.48 -16.80 -8.80
CA LEU A 188 1.81 -16.23 -8.70
C LEU A 188 2.60 -16.36 -10.01
N GLY A 189 2.35 -17.43 -10.79
CA GLY A 189 2.86 -17.56 -12.14
C GLY A 189 2.35 -16.46 -13.07
N ALA A 190 1.06 -16.15 -12.99
CA ALA A 190 0.48 -15.03 -13.72
C ALA A 190 1.15 -13.69 -13.35
N THR A 191 1.49 -13.49 -12.07
CA THR A 191 2.25 -12.32 -11.62
C THR A 191 3.63 -12.27 -12.26
N ALA A 192 4.38 -13.37 -12.28
CA ALA A 192 5.71 -13.42 -12.89
C ALA A 192 5.67 -13.13 -14.41
N VAL A 193 4.67 -13.66 -15.12
CA VAL A 193 4.48 -13.40 -16.56
C VAL A 193 4.10 -11.93 -16.80
N SER A 194 3.18 -11.38 -16.01
CA SER A 194 2.76 -9.97 -16.15
C SER A 194 3.92 -8.99 -15.90
N GLU A 195 4.83 -9.30 -14.97
CA GLU A 195 6.05 -8.52 -14.74
C GLU A 195 7.01 -8.58 -15.94
N ALA A 196 7.15 -9.74 -16.55
CA ALA A 196 7.96 -9.89 -17.77
C ALA A 196 7.40 -9.04 -18.93
N VAL A 197 6.07 -9.06 -19.12
CA VAL A 197 5.39 -8.23 -20.13
C VAL A 197 5.57 -6.74 -19.84
N SER A 198 5.37 -6.32 -18.60
CA SER A 198 5.57 -4.93 -18.15
C SER A 198 7.00 -4.46 -18.43
N THR A 199 7.99 -5.29 -18.07
CA THR A 199 9.41 -5.01 -18.32
C THR A 199 9.72 -4.93 -19.82
N GLY A 200 9.17 -5.84 -20.62
CA GLY A 200 9.29 -5.81 -22.08
C GLY A 200 8.75 -4.51 -22.69
N LEU A 201 7.58 -4.08 -22.25
CA LEU A 201 6.99 -2.82 -22.67
C LEU A 201 7.82 -1.59 -22.27
N MET A 202 8.33 -1.59 -21.01
CA MET A 202 9.27 -0.57 -20.54
C MET A 202 10.55 -0.53 -21.35
N ALA A 203 11.10 -1.70 -21.73
CA ALA A 203 12.28 -1.79 -22.57
C ALA A 203 12.02 -1.24 -23.99
N LEU A 204 10.83 -1.45 -24.54
CA LEU A 204 10.43 -0.86 -25.83
C LEU A 204 10.36 0.67 -25.75
N PHE A 205 9.72 1.22 -24.72
CA PHE A 205 9.71 2.66 -24.49
C PHE A 205 11.12 3.22 -24.29
N TYR A 206 11.96 2.50 -23.52
CA TYR A 206 13.34 2.88 -23.32
C TYR A 206 14.13 2.90 -24.65
N ARG A 207 14.02 1.87 -25.50
CA ARG A 207 14.70 1.84 -26.81
C ARG A 207 14.36 3.04 -27.68
N LYS A 208 13.08 3.42 -27.72
CA LYS A 208 12.60 4.59 -28.47
C LYS A 208 13.19 5.88 -27.89
N GLU A 209 13.19 6.02 -26.58
CA GLU A 209 13.64 7.23 -25.91
C GLU A 209 15.16 7.33 -25.83
N ALA A 210 15.88 6.23 -25.70
CA ALA A 210 17.34 6.17 -25.70
C ALA A 210 17.92 6.70 -27.01
N ARG A 211 17.30 6.39 -28.16
CA ARG A 211 17.69 6.94 -29.46
C ARG A 211 17.57 8.46 -29.50
N ARG A 212 16.55 9.02 -28.87
CA ARG A 212 16.32 10.47 -28.78
C ARG A 212 17.28 11.16 -27.82
N CYS A 213 17.53 10.54 -26.65
CA CYS A 213 18.37 11.11 -25.60
C CYS A 213 19.85 11.03 -25.86
N PHE A 214 20.31 9.85 -26.27
CA PHE A 214 21.72 9.52 -26.35
C PHE A 214 22.24 9.62 -27.78
N GLY A 215 21.37 9.54 -28.79
CA GLY A 215 21.73 9.53 -30.20
C GLY A 215 22.68 8.36 -30.54
N ALA A 216 23.62 8.60 -31.44
CA ALA A 216 24.68 7.65 -31.80
C ALA A 216 25.93 7.75 -30.90
N ARG A 217 25.88 8.56 -29.84
CA ARG A 217 27.05 8.75 -28.96
C ARG A 217 27.41 7.48 -28.24
N PRO A 218 28.70 7.06 -28.21
CA PRO A 218 29.13 5.92 -27.43
C PRO A 218 28.93 6.20 -25.92
N ALA A 219 28.70 5.14 -25.15
CA ALA A 219 28.63 5.26 -23.71
C ALA A 219 30.01 5.59 -23.16
N CYS A 220 30.14 6.72 -22.44
CA CYS A 220 31.35 7.03 -21.70
C CYS A 220 31.31 6.40 -20.30
N ARG A 221 32.47 6.11 -19.76
CA ARG A 221 32.61 5.61 -18.39
C ARG A 221 32.37 6.77 -17.42
N PRO A 222 31.31 6.72 -16.58
CA PRO A 222 31.09 7.76 -15.58
C PRO A 222 32.18 7.75 -14.52
N GLN A 223 32.35 8.85 -13.79
CA GLN A 223 33.36 8.96 -12.73
C GLN A 223 32.95 8.08 -11.52
N GLU A 224 33.85 7.21 -11.09
CA GLU A 224 33.70 6.30 -9.94
C GLU A 224 32.29 5.66 -9.80
N PRO A 225 31.74 5.06 -10.85
CA PRO A 225 30.33 4.67 -10.86
C PRO A 225 30.03 3.55 -9.84
N GLY A 226 30.99 2.68 -9.56
CA GLY A 226 30.82 1.60 -8.58
C GLY A 226 30.68 2.15 -7.17
N LYS A 227 31.57 3.03 -6.75
CA LYS A 227 31.56 3.64 -5.42
C LYS A 227 30.27 4.42 -5.19
N ARG A 228 29.91 5.30 -6.12
CA ARG A 228 28.67 6.10 -6.04
C ARG A 228 27.41 5.24 -5.97
N LEU A 229 27.39 4.11 -6.68
CA LEU A 229 26.28 3.15 -6.62
C LEU A 229 26.21 2.50 -5.23
N TRP A 230 27.34 1.98 -4.72
CA TRP A 230 27.39 1.30 -3.43
C TRP A 230 27.10 2.23 -2.25
N ASP A 231 27.53 3.48 -2.29
CA ASP A 231 27.29 4.50 -1.26
C ASP A 231 25.79 4.82 -1.10
N ILE A 232 25.01 4.64 -2.17
CA ILE A 232 23.53 4.80 -2.12
C ILE A 232 22.85 3.47 -1.81
N LEU A 233 23.27 2.40 -2.48
CA LEU A 233 22.61 1.11 -2.44
C LEU A 233 22.66 0.51 -1.04
N TRP A 234 23.84 0.42 -0.43
CA TRP A 234 24.02 -0.27 0.84
C TRP A 234 23.21 0.28 2.02
N PRO A 235 23.22 1.60 2.31
CA PRO A 235 22.43 2.15 3.42
C PRO A 235 20.91 2.02 3.21
N VAL A 236 20.45 2.18 1.97
CA VAL A 236 19.02 2.09 1.63
C VAL A 236 18.55 0.64 1.69
N GLU A 237 19.34 -0.28 1.11
CA GLU A 237 19.02 -1.71 1.06
C GLU A 237 18.99 -2.33 2.45
N GLY A 238 20.01 -2.10 3.27
CA GLY A 238 20.11 -2.67 4.61
C GLY A 238 18.91 -2.34 5.50
N GLY A 239 18.49 -1.07 5.53
CA GLY A 239 17.34 -0.65 6.30
C GLY A 239 16.02 -1.26 5.81
N ARG A 240 15.81 -1.30 4.49
CA ARG A 240 14.59 -1.86 3.90
C ARG A 240 14.53 -3.38 4.01
N CYS A 241 15.65 -4.07 3.82
CA CYS A 241 15.72 -5.51 4.01
C CYS A 241 15.44 -5.91 5.46
N LEU A 242 15.98 -5.18 6.44
CA LEU A 242 15.69 -5.43 7.85
C LEU A 242 14.20 -5.25 8.16
N ALA A 243 13.59 -4.16 7.70
CA ALA A 243 12.17 -3.92 7.89
C ALA A 243 11.31 -5.01 7.22
N SER A 244 11.66 -5.41 5.99
CA SER A 244 10.96 -6.46 5.27
C SER A 244 11.12 -7.82 5.93
N ALA A 245 12.30 -8.13 6.48
CA ALA A 245 12.54 -9.37 7.21
C ALA A 245 11.71 -9.45 8.51
N LEU A 246 11.64 -8.37 9.28
CA LEU A 246 10.80 -8.31 10.47
C LEU A 246 9.32 -8.47 10.14
N HIS A 247 8.84 -7.79 9.10
CA HIS A 247 7.47 -7.93 8.63
C HIS A 247 7.16 -9.35 8.13
N THR A 248 8.10 -9.99 7.43
CA THR A 248 7.98 -11.37 6.99
C THR A 248 7.93 -12.32 8.19
N ALA A 249 8.82 -12.14 9.17
CA ALA A 249 8.82 -12.92 10.41
C ALA A 249 7.49 -12.80 11.17
N GLU A 250 6.96 -11.58 11.33
CA GLU A 250 5.64 -11.36 11.92
C GLU A 250 4.56 -12.17 11.19
N ASN A 251 4.48 -12.03 9.86
CA ASN A 251 3.44 -12.71 9.06
C ASN A 251 3.54 -14.25 9.14
N MET A 252 4.73 -14.81 9.32
CA MET A 252 4.92 -16.25 9.52
C MET A 252 4.54 -16.70 10.94
N LEU A 253 4.86 -15.89 11.94
CA LEU A 253 4.57 -16.21 13.33
C LEU A 253 3.07 -16.22 13.62
N VAL A 254 2.26 -15.38 12.94
CA VAL A 254 0.82 -15.28 13.20
C VAL A 254 0.12 -16.62 13.01
N PRO A 255 0.17 -17.31 11.86
CA PRO A 255 -0.49 -18.61 11.71
C PRO A 255 0.14 -19.69 12.59
N ALA A 256 1.47 -19.62 12.84
CA ALA A 256 2.15 -20.58 13.70
C ALA A 256 1.65 -20.50 15.15
N CYS A 257 1.59 -19.30 15.72
CA CYS A 257 1.09 -19.07 17.08
C CYS A 257 -0.43 -19.34 17.17
N LEU A 258 -1.18 -18.99 16.13
CA LEU A 258 -2.62 -19.25 16.08
C LEU A 258 -2.93 -20.74 16.03
N ALA A 259 -2.11 -21.53 15.30
CA ALA A 259 -2.26 -22.99 15.26
C ALA A 259 -2.08 -23.66 16.63
N VAL A 260 -1.24 -23.07 17.51
CA VAL A 260 -1.09 -23.53 18.90
C VAL A 260 -2.39 -23.31 19.69
N TYR A 261 -3.04 -22.16 19.51
CA TYR A 261 -4.35 -21.87 20.12
C TYR A 261 -5.45 -22.80 19.61
N LEU A 262 -5.44 -23.07 18.29
CA LEU A 262 -6.47 -23.86 17.60
C LEU A 262 -6.17 -25.37 17.55
N GLN A 263 -5.19 -25.87 18.30
CA GLN A 263 -4.75 -27.28 18.23
C GLN A 263 -5.88 -28.30 18.38
N PHE A 264 -6.94 -27.96 19.11
CA PHE A 264 -8.14 -28.80 19.32
C PHE A 264 -9.33 -28.46 18.42
N SER A 265 -9.23 -27.40 17.57
CA SER A 265 -10.37 -26.83 16.84
C SER A 265 -10.07 -26.60 15.35
N GLY A 266 -9.29 -27.49 14.71
CA GLY A 266 -8.96 -27.37 13.27
C GLY A 266 -7.48 -27.11 13.00
N GLY A 267 -6.68 -26.81 14.02
CA GLY A 267 -5.22 -26.75 13.95
C GLY A 267 -4.72 -25.70 12.93
N ARG A 268 -3.75 -26.12 12.11
CA ARG A 268 -3.04 -25.23 11.21
C ARG A 268 -3.88 -24.75 10.01
N ALA A 269 -4.74 -25.61 9.46
CA ALA A 269 -5.58 -25.25 8.31
C ALA A 269 -6.52 -24.10 8.68
N GLU A 270 -7.17 -24.20 9.85
CA GLU A 270 -8.04 -23.17 10.38
C GLU A 270 -7.27 -21.88 10.70
N ALA A 271 -6.06 -21.98 11.27
CA ALA A 271 -5.19 -20.83 11.52
C ALA A 271 -4.82 -20.08 10.24
N VAL A 272 -4.53 -20.81 9.16
CA VAL A 272 -4.23 -20.21 7.85
C VAL A 272 -5.47 -19.58 7.24
N ALA A 273 -6.64 -20.21 7.41
CA ALA A 273 -7.92 -19.68 6.92
C ALA A 273 -8.28 -18.35 7.63
N GLN A 274 -8.19 -18.31 8.96
CA GLN A 274 -8.44 -17.08 9.73
C GLN A 274 -7.44 -15.97 9.39
N TYR A 275 -6.17 -16.32 9.20
CA TYR A 275 -5.17 -15.37 8.73
C TYR A 275 -5.50 -14.84 7.32
N GLY A 276 -5.99 -15.71 6.43
CA GLY A 276 -6.43 -15.37 5.08
C GLY A 276 -7.62 -14.42 5.09
N SER A 277 -8.63 -14.72 5.91
CA SER A 277 -9.81 -13.86 6.10
C SER A 277 -9.44 -12.46 6.59
N LEU A 278 -8.47 -12.36 7.52
CA LEU A 278 -8.00 -11.05 8.00
C LEU A 278 -7.08 -10.34 6.99
N LYS A 279 -5.94 -10.96 6.62
CA LYS A 279 -4.89 -10.31 5.78
C LYS A 279 -5.26 -10.27 4.30
N GLY A 280 -6.02 -11.26 3.83
CA GLY A 280 -6.42 -11.36 2.42
C GLY A 280 -7.72 -10.63 2.08
N MET A 281 -8.65 -10.54 3.02
CA MET A 281 -9.99 -9.99 2.78
C MET A 281 -10.24 -8.70 3.58
N ALA A 282 -10.21 -8.74 4.93
CA ALA A 282 -10.62 -7.61 5.78
C ALA A 282 -9.65 -6.41 5.70
N LEU A 283 -8.35 -6.61 5.93
CA LEU A 283 -7.38 -5.51 5.93
C LEU A 283 -7.26 -4.77 4.60
N PRO A 284 -7.26 -5.43 3.42
CA PRO A 284 -7.28 -4.73 2.15
C PRO A 284 -8.52 -3.85 1.96
N LEU A 285 -9.69 -4.31 2.41
CA LEU A 285 -10.92 -3.55 2.33
C LEU A 285 -10.88 -2.33 3.25
N LEU A 286 -10.36 -2.48 4.49
CA LEU A 286 -10.14 -1.37 5.43
C LEU A 286 -9.16 -0.32 4.89
N THR A 287 -8.11 -0.75 4.20
CA THR A 287 -7.08 0.17 3.66
C THR A 287 -7.45 0.77 2.31
N PHE A 288 -8.46 0.25 1.62
CA PHE A 288 -8.88 0.72 0.30
C PHE A 288 -9.30 2.21 0.29
N PRO A 289 -10.16 2.70 1.21
CA PRO A 289 -10.52 4.12 1.24
C PRO A 289 -9.33 5.04 1.49
N PHE A 290 -8.29 4.59 2.23
CA PHE A 290 -7.06 5.36 2.44
C PHE A 290 -6.35 5.71 1.13
N GLY A 291 -6.52 4.89 0.09
CA GLY A 291 -5.97 5.17 -1.23
C GLY A 291 -6.41 6.53 -1.81
N LEU A 292 -7.61 7.00 -1.47
CA LEU A 292 -8.10 8.32 -1.86
C LEU A 292 -7.36 9.44 -1.11
N LEU A 293 -7.09 9.25 0.19
CA LEU A 293 -6.29 10.18 0.99
C LEU A 293 -4.81 10.17 0.60
N GLY A 294 -4.29 9.06 0.12
CA GLY A 294 -2.91 8.94 -0.37
C GLY A 294 -2.60 9.97 -1.47
N SER A 295 -3.54 10.22 -2.36
CA SER A 295 -3.41 11.26 -3.39
C SER A 295 -3.28 12.66 -2.78
N LEU A 296 -4.01 12.96 -1.71
CA LEU A 296 -3.90 14.22 -0.97
C LEU A 296 -2.53 14.35 -0.29
N SER A 297 -2.02 13.27 0.31
CA SER A 297 -0.68 13.23 0.92
C SER A 297 0.41 13.57 -0.09
N VAL A 298 0.37 12.99 -1.29
CA VAL A 298 1.33 13.28 -2.37
C VAL A 298 1.32 14.75 -2.78
N LEU A 299 0.17 15.41 -2.77
CA LEU A 299 0.04 16.83 -3.09
C LEU A 299 0.53 17.74 -1.94
N LEU A 300 0.26 17.38 -0.69
CA LEU A 300 0.61 18.18 0.48
C LEU A 300 2.08 18.05 0.89
N MET A 301 2.70 16.89 0.67
CA MET A 301 4.10 16.65 1.08
C MET A 301 5.09 17.69 0.52
N PRO A 302 5.11 18.05 -0.78
CA PRO A 302 6.01 19.09 -1.29
C PRO A 302 5.74 20.48 -0.69
N GLU A 303 4.46 20.80 -0.38
CA GLU A 303 4.11 22.07 0.26
C GLU A 303 4.60 22.13 1.71
N ILE A 304 4.46 21.03 2.47
CA ILE A 304 4.99 20.87 3.83
C ILE A 304 6.52 21.05 3.80
N THR A 305 7.21 20.36 2.88
CA THR A 305 8.67 20.47 2.74
C THR A 305 9.09 21.90 2.42
N GLN A 306 8.42 22.59 1.49
CA GLN A 306 8.74 23.97 1.14
C GLN A 306 8.49 24.95 2.28
N ALA A 307 7.37 24.80 3.01
CA ALA A 307 7.04 25.63 4.16
C ALA A 307 8.07 25.44 5.28
N HIS A 308 8.48 24.19 5.53
CA HIS A 308 9.52 23.87 6.52
C HIS A 308 10.87 24.47 6.16
N LEU A 309 11.38 24.25 4.93
CA LEU A 309 12.67 24.79 4.46
C LEU A 309 12.73 26.31 4.43
N ARG A 310 11.59 26.99 4.24
CA ARG A 310 11.51 28.46 4.24
C ARG A 310 11.27 29.06 5.62
N GLY A 311 11.20 28.25 6.68
CA GLY A 311 10.92 28.71 8.03
C GLY A 311 9.51 29.33 8.21
N GLN A 312 8.54 28.98 7.33
CA GLN A 312 7.18 29.53 7.36
C GLN A 312 6.33 28.74 8.37
N ASN A 313 6.65 28.87 9.67
CA ASN A 313 6.04 28.07 10.73
C ASN A 313 4.50 28.19 10.78
N GLY A 314 3.94 29.36 10.54
CA GLY A 314 2.48 29.54 10.53
C GLY A 314 1.80 28.81 9.35
N ARG A 315 2.42 28.81 8.15
CA ARG A 315 1.92 28.07 7.00
C ARG A 315 2.08 26.55 7.21
N LEU A 316 3.21 26.12 7.75
CA LEU A 316 3.49 24.71 8.08
C LEU A 316 2.44 24.18 9.07
N ALA A 317 2.16 24.95 10.15
CA ALA A 317 1.14 24.64 11.14
C ALA A 317 -0.24 24.47 10.51
N ALA A 318 -0.65 25.40 9.66
CA ALA A 318 -1.95 25.37 8.99
C ALA A 318 -2.07 24.17 8.01
N LEU A 319 -0.99 23.80 7.31
CA LEU A 319 -0.98 22.64 6.40
C LEU A 319 -1.12 21.32 7.18
N ILE A 320 -0.36 21.18 8.28
CA ILE A 320 -0.42 19.97 9.12
C ILE A 320 -1.79 19.88 9.81
N ASP A 321 -2.31 20.96 10.39
CA ASP A 321 -3.63 20.97 11.04
C ASP A 321 -4.74 20.57 10.06
N ARG A 322 -4.72 21.14 8.85
CA ARG A 322 -5.68 20.79 7.79
C ARG A 322 -5.58 19.32 7.40
N MET A 323 -4.37 18.81 7.20
CA MET A 323 -4.13 17.41 6.84
C MET A 323 -4.69 16.47 7.91
N LEU A 324 -4.38 16.72 9.19
CA LEU A 324 -4.83 15.87 10.29
C LEU A 324 -6.36 15.92 10.46
N ARG A 325 -6.98 17.10 10.34
CA ARG A 325 -8.44 17.25 10.43
C ARG A 325 -9.18 16.54 9.31
N LEU A 326 -8.78 16.75 8.06
CA LEU A 326 -9.41 16.10 6.91
C LEU A 326 -9.28 14.58 6.99
N THR A 327 -8.10 14.10 7.39
CA THR A 327 -7.87 12.67 7.64
C THR A 327 -8.74 12.15 8.77
N GLY A 328 -8.87 12.90 9.87
CA GLY A 328 -9.72 12.55 11.01
C GLY A 328 -11.19 12.37 10.60
N TYR A 329 -11.79 13.33 9.91
CA TYR A 329 -13.19 13.24 9.46
C TYR A 329 -13.40 12.10 8.47
N PHE A 330 -12.51 11.94 7.50
CA PHE A 330 -12.62 10.87 6.51
C PHE A 330 -12.50 9.49 7.16
N SER A 331 -11.51 9.32 8.04
CA SER A 331 -11.28 8.04 8.71
C SER A 331 -12.35 7.70 9.74
N ALA A 332 -12.91 8.70 10.43
CA ALA A 332 -14.03 8.51 11.35
C ALA A 332 -15.30 8.06 10.60
N LEU A 333 -15.60 8.67 9.44
CA LEU A 333 -16.69 8.24 8.58
C LEU A 333 -16.47 6.81 8.07
N ALA A 334 -15.28 6.52 7.52
CA ALA A 334 -14.96 5.21 7.00
C ALA A 334 -14.99 4.14 8.10
N GLY A 335 -14.45 4.45 9.29
CA GLY A 335 -14.52 3.57 10.45
C GLY A 335 -15.93 3.28 10.93
N ALA A 336 -16.78 4.32 11.02
CA ALA A 336 -18.19 4.17 11.34
C ALA A 336 -18.94 3.31 10.29
N ALA A 337 -18.64 3.52 9.01
CA ALA A 337 -19.24 2.75 7.93
C ALA A 337 -18.87 1.26 8.03
N PHE A 338 -17.59 0.92 8.25
CA PHE A 338 -17.18 -0.48 8.45
C PHE A 338 -17.69 -1.09 9.76
N TRP A 339 -17.84 -0.28 10.81
CA TRP A 339 -18.43 -0.76 12.04
C TRP A 339 -19.91 -1.17 11.86
N VAL A 340 -20.69 -0.38 11.12
CA VAL A 340 -22.12 -0.63 10.89
C VAL A 340 -22.37 -1.65 9.77
N TRP A 341 -21.68 -1.47 8.63
CA TRP A 341 -21.92 -2.23 7.41
C TRP A 341 -20.86 -3.29 7.10
N GLY A 342 -19.83 -3.44 7.94
CA GLY A 342 -18.71 -4.37 7.69
C GLY A 342 -19.15 -5.81 7.54
N GLN A 343 -20.10 -6.26 8.37
CA GLN A 343 -20.62 -7.63 8.30
C GLN A 343 -21.33 -7.88 6.96
N PRO A 344 -22.43 -7.16 6.60
CA PRO A 344 -23.11 -7.41 5.34
C PRO A 344 -22.22 -7.13 4.11
N LEU A 345 -21.29 -6.20 4.20
CA LEU A 345 -20.35 -5.94 3.10
C LEU A 345 -19.42 -7.13 2.85
N ALA A 346 -18.84 -7.73 3.89
CA ALA A 346 -17.95 -8.88 3.74
C ALA A 346 -18.70 -10.12 3.29
N GLU A 347 -19.91 -10.34 3.79
CA GLU A 347 -20.77 -11.43 3.35
C GLU A 347 -21.13 -11.29 1.86
N ALA A 348 -21.50 -10.09 1.42
CA ALA A 348 -21.82 -9.82 0.01
C ALA A 348 -20.60 -9.94 -0.93
N LEU A 349 -19.41 -9.50 -0.50
CA LEU A 349 -18.21 -9.51 -1.34
C LEU A 349 -17.45 -10.84 -1.32
N TYR A 350 -17.37 -11.49 -0.16
CA TYR A 350 -16.50 -12.64 0.08
C TYR A 350 -17.23 -13.89 0.55
N GLY A 351 -18.54 -13.80 0.86
CA GLY A 351 -19.27 -14.89 1.51
C GLY A 351 -18.70 -15.26 2.88
N SER A 352 -17.97 -14.36 3.55
CA SER A 352 -17.24 -14.64 4.79
C SER A 352 -17.73 -13.79 5.95
N ALA A 353 -18.48 -14.40 6.87
CA ALA A 353 -18.90 -13.79 8.12
C ALA A 353 -17.71 -13.45 9.03
N GLU A 354 -16.64 -14.25 8.95
CA GLU A 354 -15.43 -14.04 9.72
C GLU A 354 -14.70 -12.75 9.31
N ALA A 355 -14.49 -12.53 8.00
CA ALA A 355 -13.93 -11.28 7.49
C ALA A 355 -14.79 -10.06 7.90
N GLY A 356 -16.13 -10.24 7.92
CA GLY A 356 -17.06 -9.22 8.42
C GLY A 356 -16.83 -8.86 9.87
N SER A 357 -16.64 -9.85 10.74
CA SER A 357 -16.36 -9.62 12.16
C SER A 357 -15.07 -8.81 12.38
N TYR A 358 -14.03 -9.07 11.58
CA TYR A 358 -12.78 -8.30 11.64
C TYR A 358 -12.97 -6.85 11.17
N LEU A 359 -13.80 -6.61 10.15
CA LEU A 359 -14.13 -5.26 9.70
C LEU A 359 -14.86 -4.46 10.80
N VAL A 360 -15.81 -5.09 11.48
CA VAL A 360 -16.55 -4.47 12.59
C VAL A 360 -15.63 -4.12 13.75
N ILE A 361 -14.71 -5.03 14.14
CA ILE A 361 -13.81 -4.81 15.27
C ILE A 361 -12.75 -3.75 14.93
N LEU A 362 -12.19 -3.77 13.73
CA LEU A 362 -11.12 -2.85 13.32
C LEU A 362 -11.65 -1.49 12.79
N GLY A 363 -12.94 -1.40 12.42
CA GLY A 363 -13.55 -0.18 11.94
C GLY A 363 -13.30 1.03 12.85
N PRO A 364 -13.60 0.97 14.16
CA PRO A 364 -13.35 2.07 15.10
C PRO A 364 -11.87 2.48 15.24
N ALA A 365 -10.93 1.63 14.85
CA ALA A 365 -9.50 1.93 14.89
C ALA A 365 -8.98 2.66 13.64
N MET A 366 -9.78 2.76 12.59
CA MET A 366 -9.36 3.38 11.33
C MET A 366 -8.85 4.83 11.49
N PRO A 367 -9.38 5.68 12.37
CA PRO A 367 -8.81 6.99 12.62
C PRO A 367 -7.33 6.93 13.02
N LEU A 368 -6.94 5.99 13.87
CA LEU A 368 -5.53 5.83 14.28
C LEU A 368 -4.67 5.35 13.11
N MET A 369 -5.13 4.34 12.36
CA MET A 369 -4.39 3.76 11.23
C MET A 369 -4.17 4.78 10.09
N TYR A 370 -5.18 5.60 9.79
CA TYR A 370 -5.08 6.58 8.72
C TYR A 370 -4.26 7.81 9.13
N LEU A 371 -4.43 8.29 10.37
CA LEU A 371 -3.60 9.36 10.90
C LEU A 371 -2.13 8.97 10.95
N GLU A 372 -1.82 7.74 11.41
CA GLU A 372 -0.47 7.19 11.38
C GLU A 372 0.18 7.32 9.99
N SER A 373 -0.52 6.83 8.96
CA SER A 373 0.00 6.86 7.58
C SER A 373 0.19 8.28 7.03
N MET A 374 -0.71 9.21 7.38
CA MET A 374 -0.59 10.61 6.96
C MET A 374 0.52 11.34 7.70
N VAL A 375 0.68 11.09 8.99
CA VAL A 375 1.76 11.64 9.81
C VAL A 375 3.12 11.13 9.35
N ASP A 376 3.23 9.84 9.00
CA ASP A 376 4.44 9.24 8.42
C ASP A 376 4.86 9.97 7.12
N GLY A 377 3.90 10.27 6.25
CA GLY A 377 4.12 11.08 5.06
C GLY A 377 4.64 12.50 5.39
N ALA A 378 4.01 13.18 6.36
CA ALA A 378 4.42 14.52 6.78
C ALA A 378 5.82 14.54 7.41
N MET A 379 6.15 13.55 8.25
CA MET A 379 7.47 13.40 8.85
C MET A 379 8.58 13.23 7.81
N LYS A 380 8.30 12.47 6.75
CA LYS A 380 9.21 12.35 5.60
C LYS A 380 9.40 13.69 4.88
N GLY A 381 8.33 14.50 4.78
CA GLY A 381 8.36 15.85 4.23
C GLY A 381 9.17 16.84 5.06
N VAL A 382 9.17 16.72 6.38
CA VAL A 382 9.96 17.55 7.33
C VAL A 382 11.40 17.04 7.48
N GLY A 383 11.75 15.89 6.89
CA GLY A 383 13.11 15.34 6.95
C GLY A 383 13.37 14.39 8.14
N GLU A 384 12.36 14.05 8.93
CA GLU A 384 12.47 13.17 10.11
C GLU A 384 12.44 11.66 9.76
N GLN A 385 12.99 11.28 8.61
CA GLN A 385 12.97 9.89 8.11
C GLN A 385 13.66 8.90 9.08
N LYS A 386 14.72 9.34 9.78
CA LYS A 386 15.42 8.51 10.76
C LYS A 386 14.55 8.16 11.97
N ALA A 387 13.71 9.11 12.42
CA ALA A 387 12.78 8.87 13.52
C ALA A 387 11.68 7.90 13.10
N VAL A 388 11.09 8.07 11.91
CA VAL A 388 10.11 7.15 11.32
C VAL A 388 10.67 5.73 11.28
N PHE A 389 11.88 5.54 10.75
CA PHE A 389 12.52 4.23 10.69
C PHE A 389 12.70 3.61 12.09
N ARG A 390 13.19 4.38 13.06
CA ARG A 390 13.38 3.90 14.43
C ARG A 390 12.06 3.46 15.08
N TYR A 391 11.00 4.25 14.94
CA TYR A 391 9.69 3.90 15.50
C TYR A 391 9.07 2.69 14.79
N SER A 392 9.25 2.56 13.49
CA SER A 392 8.82 1.37 12.74
C SER A 392 9.57 0.10 13.19
N MET A 393 10.85 0.20 13.55
CA MET A 393 11.61 -0.94 14.10
C MET A 393 11.07 -1.36 15.48
N TRP A 394 10.82 -0.40 16.37
CA TRP A 394 10.21 -0.67 17.66
C TRP A 394 8.81 -1.24 17.54
N ASP A 395 8.01 -0.73 16.59
CA ASP A 395 6.69 -1.29 16.29
C ASP A 395 6.77 -2.75 15.84
N SER A 396 7.68 -3.07 14.93
CA SER A 396 7.89 -4.46 14.50
C SER A 396 8.27 -5.37 15.66
N CYS A 397 9.13 -4.93 16.59
CA CYS A 397 9.46 -5.67 17.78
C CYS A 397 8.25 -5.85 18.72
N LEU A 398 7.46 -4.78 18.91
CA LEU A 398 6.23 -4.81 19.71
C LEU A 398 5.22 -5.82 19.14
N ARG A 399 5.02 -5.80 17.81
CA ARG A 399 4.11 -6.72 17.11
C ARG A 399 4.57 -8.16 17.22
N ILE A 400 5.84 -8.45 16.98
CA ILE A 400 6.40 -9.80 17.13
C ILE A 400 6.24 -10.30 18.57
N ALA A 401 6.59 -9.49 19.56
CA ALA A 401 6.41 -9.84 20.97
C ALA A 401 4.92 -10.05 21.31
N GLY A 402 4.05 -9.18 20.85
CA GLY A 402 2.60 -9.31 21.02
C GLY A 402 2.04 -10.58 20.39
N VAL A 403 2.48 -10.93 19.17
CA VAL A 403 2.10 -12.17 18.49
C VAL A 403 2.51 -13.39 19.32
N LEU A 404 3.76 -13.45 19.78
CA LEU A 404 4.27 -14.57 20.55
C LEU A 404 3.57 -14.74 21.92
N LEU A 405 3.18 -13.63 22.57
CA LEU A 405 2.61 -13.67 23.91
C LEU A 405 1.07 -13.81 23.93
N LEU A 406 0.39 -13.12 23.02
CA LEU A 406 -1.07 -12.99 23.05
C LEU A 406 -1.79 -13.99 22.16
N LEU A 407 -1.27 -14.34 20.98
CA LEU A 407 -1.95 -15.25 20.06
C LEU A 407 -2.13 -16.66 20.62
N PRO A 408 -1.12 -17.30 21.25
CA PRO A 408 -1.31 -18.64 21.81
C PRO A 408 -2.35 -18.70 22.94
N ARG A 409 -2.67 -17.54 23.57
CA ARG A 409 -3.60 -17.46 24.71
C ARG A 409 -5.00 -16.99 24.30
N PHE A 410 -5.08 -16.01 23.40
CA PHE A 410 -6.32 -15.30 23.04
C PHE A 410 -6.73 -15.51 21.59
N GLY A 411 -5.96 -16.29 20.82
CA GLY A 411 -6.25 -16.55 19.41
C GLY A 411 -6.27 -15.27 18.56
N MET A 412 -7.16 -15.21 17.57
CA MET A 412 -7.28 -14.08 16.65
C MET A 412 -7.65 -12.76 17.37
N LYS A 413 -8.41 -12.81 18.48
CA LYS A 413 -8.69 -11.61 19.29
C LYS A 413 -7.42 -10.98 19.84
N GLY A 414 -6.44 -11.80 20.25
CA GLY A 414 -5.12 -11.34 20.67
C GLY A 414 -4.38 -10.63 19.53
N PHE A 415 -4.48 -11.13 18.30
CA PHE A 415 -3.86 -10.48 17.13
C PHE A 415 -4.50 -9.15 16.78
N LEU A 416 -5.83 -9.08 16.80
CA LEU A 416 -6.54 -7.81 16.60
C LEU A 416 -6.13 -6.77 17.65
N PHE A 417 -5.97 -7.18 18.92
CA PHE A 417 -5.46 -6.29 19.96
C PHE A 417 -4.01 -5.82 19.69
N VAL A 418 -3.14 -6.71 19.19
CA VAL A 418 -1.77 -6.33 18.78
C VAL A 418 -1.80 -5.28 17.66
N ILE A 419 -2.67 -5.43 16.67
CA ILE A 419 -2.83 -4.44 15.59
C ILE A 419 -3.27 -3.08 16.17
N LEU A 420 -4.24 -3.07 17.10
CA LEU A 420 -4.72 -1.84 17.73
C LEU A 420 -3.63 -1.16 18.56
N LEU A 421 -2.88 -1.94 19.36
CA LEU A 421 -1.79 -1.44 20.19
C LEU A 421 -0.66 -0.85 19.34
N SER A 422 -0.29 -1.54 18.26
CA SER A 422 0.70 -1.10 17.29
C SER A 422 0.29 0.22 16.65
N SER A 423 -0.93 0.31 16.11
CA SER A 423 -1.43 1.55 15.50
C SER A 423 -1.52 2.71 16.50
N PHE A 424 -1.86 2.43 17.75
CA PHE A 424 -1.86 3.45 18.81
C PHE A 424 -0.43 3.93 19.12
N TYR A 425 0.52 2.99 19.25
CA TYR A 425 1.93 3.32 19.51
C TYR A 425 2.53 4.17 18.37
N THR A 426 2.41 3.72 17.13
CA THR A 426 3.00 4.40 15.95
C THR A 426 2.34 5.74 15.70
N CYS A 427 1.01 5.84 15.82
CA CYS A 427 0.28 7.10 15.71
C CYS A 427 0.75 8.13 16.75
N THR A 428 0.87 7.72 18.03
CA THR A 428 1.31 8.60 19.13
C THR A 428 2.77 9.00 19.00
N ALA A 429 3.67 8.06 18.72
CA ALA A 429 5.10 8.31 18.60
C ALA A 429 5.41 9.24 17.41
N ASN A 430 4.85 8.95 16.24
CA ASN A 430 5.05 9.75 15.05
C ASN A 430 4.42 11.14 15.17
N THR A 431 3.19 11.25 15.71
CA THR A 431 2.53 12.54 15.93
C THR A 431 3.30 13.37 16.95
N GLY A 432 3.71 12.81 18.08
CA GLY A 432 4.50 13.51 19.09
C GLY A 432 5.81 14.05 18.52
N ARG A 433 6.51 13.27 17.68
CA ARG A 433 7.74 13.71 17.01
C ARG A 433 7.48 14.81 15.99
N LEU A 434 6.44 14.67 15.15
CA LEU A 434 6.07 15.70 14.17
C LEU A 434 5.77 17.03 14.85
N LEU A 435 4.97 17.01 15.93
CA LEU A 435 4.62 18.21 16.68
C LEU A 435 5.83 18.88 17.33
N SER A 436 6.70 18.08 17.94
CA SER A 436 7.96 18.55 18.53
C SER A 436 8.88 19.19 17.48
N SER A 437 9.05 18.54 16.32
CA SER A 437 9.92 19.04 15.23
C SER A 437 9.39 20.32 14.58
N CYS A 438 8.07 20.52 14.56
CA CYS A 438 7.42 21.70 13.98
C CYS A 438 7.05 22.76 15.00
N GLY A 439 7.29 22.55 16.30
CA GLY A 439 6.88 23.46 17.38
C GLY A 439 5.36 23.64 17.53
N LEU A 440 4.59 22.60 17.20
CA LEU A 440 3.14 22.64 17.21
C LEU A 440 2.57 22.12 18.53
N ARG A 441 1.42 22.67 18.93
CA ARG A 441 0.68 22.18 20.09
C ARG A 441 -0.31 21.08 19.68
N LEU A 442 -0.44 20.08 20.55
CA LEU A 442 -1.40 18.99 20.38
C LEU A 442 -2.85 19.51 20.46
N GLN A 443 -3.65 19.25 19.43
CA GLN A 443 -5.06 19.67 19.34
C GLN A 443 -5.97 18.44 19.21
N LEU A 444 -5.95 17.56 20.22
CA LEU A 444 -6.68 16.27 20.20
C LEU A 444 -8.15 16.41 19.85
N TRP A 445 -8.82 17.45 20.39
CA TRP A 445 -10.23 17.66 20.10
C TRP A 445 -10.47 17.91 18.60
N ARG A 446 -9.64 18.74 17.97
CA ARG A 446 -9.79 19.09 16.56
C ARG A 446 -9.47 17.94 15.61
N TRP A 447 -8.50 17.08 15.97
CA TRP A 447 -7.99 16.03 15.07
C TRP A 447 -8.66 14.68 15.26
N LEU A 448 -9.13 14.39 16.49
CA LEU A 448 -9.77 13.11 16.86
C LEU A 448 -11.15 13.32 17.51
N GLY A 449 -11.31 14.25 18.43
CA GLY A 449 -12.55 14.42 19.20
C GLY A 449 -13.74 14.83 18.33
N ALA A 450 -13.62 15.94 17.61
CA ALA A 450 -14.67 16.43 16.72
C ALA A 450 -14.96 15.47 15.55
N PRO A 451 -13.95 14.90 14.84
CA PRO A 451 -14.18 13.84 13.87
C PRO A 451 -14.83 12.58 14.47
N GLY A 452 -14.37 12.15 15.65
CA GLY A 452 -14.93 11.00 16.34
C GLY A 452 -16.40 11.19 16.72
N PHE A 453 -16.76 12.39 17.19
CA PHE A 453 -18.16 12.74 17.48
C PHE A 453 -19.03 12.70 16.20
N ALA A 454 -18.56 13.31 15.09
CA ALA A 454 -19.28 13.27 13.82
C ALA A 454 -19.42 11.82 13.28
N GLY A 455 -18.37 11.00 13.44
CA GLY A 455 -18.40 9.58 13.14
C GLY A 455 -19.39 8.79 13.99
N ALA A 456 -19.46 9.07 15.29
CA ALA A 456 -20.41 8.42 16.21
C ALA A 456 -21.86 8.78 15.88
N VAL A 457 -22.15 10.05 15.58
CA VAL A 457 -23.48 10.48 15.12
C VAL A 457 -23.84 9.79 13.80
N SER A 458 -22.90 9.73 12.86
CA SER A 458 -23.07 9.03 11.60
C SER A 458 -23.31 7.51 11.81
N ALA A 459 -22.62 6.89 12.76
CA ALA A 459 -22.82 5.49 13.11
C ALA A 459 -24.23 5.23 13.67
N GLY A 460 -24.72 6.11 14.55
CA GLY A 460 -26.10 6.03 15.06
C GLY A 460 -27.13 6.11 13.94
N ALA A 461 -26.98 7.06 13.01
CA ALA A 461 -27.82 7.13 11.81
C ALA A 461 -27.70 5.90 10.92
N GLY A 462 -26.48 5.37 10.77
CA GLY A 462 -26.23 4.13 10.02
C GLY A 462 -26.92 2.91 10.61
N LEU A 463 -26.92 2.76 11.94
CA LEU A 463 -27.64 1.70 12.63
C LEU A 463 -29.16 1.80 12.40
N ALA A 464 -29.71 3.01 12.48
CA ALA A 464 -31.13 3.26 12.18
C ALA A 464 -31.45 2.90 10.71
N LEU A 465 -30.62 3.33 9.76
CA LEU A 465 -30.78 2.97 8.35
C LEU A 465 -30.66 1.45 8.12
N ARG A 466 -29.73 0.78 8.79
CA ARG A 466 -29.58 -0.67 8.71
C ARG A 466 -30.83 -1.39 9.20
N HIS A 467 -31.47 -0.88 10.25
CA HIS A 467 -32.74 -1.43 10.76
C HIS A 467 -33.89 -1.25 9.76
N LEU A 468 -33.97 -0.04 9.17
CA LEU A 468 -34.99 0.27 8.16
C LEU A 468 -34.83 -0.52 6.86
N LEU A 469 -33.58 -0.85 6.50
CA LEU A 469 -33.25 -1.57 5.26
C LEU A 469 -32.97 -3.06 5.51
N ALA A 470 -33.34 -3.60 6.66
CA ALA A 470 -33.02 -4.97 7.04
C ALA A 470 -33.56 -6.01 6.02
N ASP A 471 -34.75 -5.80 5.51
CA ASP A 471 -35.36 -6.70 4.53
C ASP A 471 -34.61 -6.76 3.20
N TRP A 472 -33.93 -5.66 2.82
CA TRP A 472 -33.13 -5.60 1.60
C TRP A 472 -31.80 -6.34 1.74
N LEU A 473 -31.31 -6.53 2.96
CA LEU A 473 -30.09 -7.29 3.25
C LEU A 473 -30.29 -8.80 3.12
N THR A 474 -31.52 -9.29 3.12
CA THR A 474 -31.84 -10.71 2.88
C THR A 474 -31.95 -11.06 1.41
N GLY A 475 -31.85 -10.08 0.52
CA GLY A 475 -31.94 -10.26 -0.93
C GLY A 475 -30.62 -10.74 -1.56
N GLY A 476 -30.59 -10.77 -2.88
CA GLY A 476 -29.38 -11.17 -3.63
C GLY A 476 -28.19 -10.21 -3.43
N VAL A 477 -26.99 -10.66 -3.77
CA VAL A 477 -25.71 -9.92 -3.57
C VAL A 477 -25.76 -8.49 -4.09
N LEU A 478 -26.35 -8.26 -5.26
CA LEU A 478 -26.48 -6.92 -5.84
C LEU A 478 -27.35 -6.00 -4.98
N LEU A 479 -28.44 -6.52 -4.40
CA LEU A 479 -29.32 -5.75 -3.52
C LEU A 479 -28.63 -5.44 -2.20
N GLN A 480 -27.88 -6.39 -1.65
CA GLN A 480 -27.06 -6.19 -0.45
C GLN A 480 -26.01 -5.08 -0.67
N LEU A 481 -25.27 -5.13 -1.78
CA LEU A 481 -24.28 -4.11 -2.12
C LEU A 481 -24.93 -2.74 -2.35
N ALA A 482 -26.08 -2.68 -3.03
CA ALA A 482 -26.82 -1.44 -3.21
C ALA A 482 -27.30 -0.86 -1.87
N THR A 483 -27.78 -1.71 -0.96
CA THR A 483 -28.19 -1.33 0.40
C THR A 483 -27.03 -0.77 1.22
N VAL A 484 -25.87 -1.44 1.19
CA VAL A 484 -24.64 -0.97 1.85
C VAL A 484 -24.18 0.37 1.26
N ALA A 485 -24.23 0.54 -0.06
CA ALA A 485 -23.87 1.78 -0.74
C ALA A 485 -24.81 2.93 -0.36
N LEU A 486 -26.12 2.67 -0.34
CA LEU A 486 -27.15 3.65 0.06
C LEU A 486 -26.98 4.04 1.53
N GLY A 487 -26.80 3.06 2.41
CA GLY A 487 -26.54 3.29 3.83
C GLY A 487 -25.26 4.07 4.08
N GLY A 488 -24.19 3.75 3.36
CA GLY A 488 -22.91 4.48 3.38
C GLY A 488 -23.06 5.93 2.90
N ALA A 489 -23.83 6.17 1.85
CA ALA A 489 -24.12 7.51 1.34
C ALA A 489 -24.95 8.33 2.36
N GLY A 490 -25.95 7.71 2.99
CA GLY A 490 -26.72 8.34 4.08
C GLY A 490 -25.85 8.70 5.27
N MET A 491 -24.97 7.79 5.69
CA MET A 491 -23.99 8.04 6.75
C MET A 491 -23.03 9.18 6.38
N ALA A 492 -22.58 9.26 5.14
CA ALA A 492 -21.71 10.34 4.67
C ALA A 492 -22.42 11.70 4.74
N ALA A 493 -23.69 11.76 4.34
CA ALA A 493 -24.50 12.97 4.44
C ALA A 493 -24.68 13.45 5.89
N VAL A 494 -24.99 12.52 6.81
CA VAL A 494 -25.12 12.82 8.25
C VAL A 494 -23.78 13.24 8.86
N CYS A 495 -22.70 12.52 8.54
CA CYS A 495 -21.36 12.88 9.01
C CYS A 495 -20.97 14.28 8.54
N PHE A 496 -21.21 14.61 7.28
CA PHE A 496 -20.94 15.92 6.71
C PHE A 496 -21.76 17.01 7.40
N ALA A 497 -23.05 16.78 7.63
CA ALA A 497 -23.92 17.71 8.35
C ALA A 497 -23.46 17.94 9.81
N ALA A 498 -23.06 16.87 10.52
CA ALA A 498 -22.53 16.96 11.88
C ALA A 498 -21.14 17.62 11.93
N ALA A 499 -20.28 17.37 10.93
CA ALA A 499 -18.94 17.94 10.84
C ALA A 499 -18.94 19.43 10.44
N TRP A 500 -20.01 19.90 9.77
CA TRP A 500 -20.10 21.27 9.29
C TRP A 500 -19.94 22.33 10.39
N PRO A 501 -20.68 22.29 11.52
CA PRO A 501 -20.51 23.23 12.64
C PRO A 501 -19.21 22.97 13.44
N LEU A 502 -18.62 21.77 13.33
CA LEU A 502 -17.39 21.39 14.04
C LEU A 502 -16.10 21.84 13.34
N GLY A 503 -16.21 22.70 12.32
CA GLY A 503 -15.10 23.35 11.65
C GLY A 503 -14.80 22.85 10.22
N LEU A 504 -15.46 21.79 9.73
CA LEU A 504 -15.29 21.32 8.35
C LEU A 504 -15.80 22.36 7.34
N GLY A 505 -16.89 23.06 7.67
CA GLY A 505 -17.47 24.13 6.84
C GLY A 505 -16.51 25.31 6.63
N GLU A 506 -15.76 25.71 7.64
CA GLU A 506 -14.74 26.75 7.54
C GLU A 506 -13.57 26.32 6.63
N GLU A 507 -13.13 25.07 6.76
CA GLU A 507 -12.06 24.50 5.94
C GLU A 507 -12.41 24.48 4.45
N LEU A 508 -13.60 23.98 4.13
CA LEU A 508 -14.05 23.91 2.73
C LEU A 508 -14.24 25.32 2.13
N ARG A 509 -14.74 26.27 2.89
CA ARG A 509 -14.80 27.69 2.49
C ARG A 509 -13.41 28.27 2.27
N ALA A 510 -12.44 27.96 3.12
CA ALA A 510 -11.05 28.41 2.98
C ALA A 510 -10.37 27.81 1.73
N VAL A 511 -10.61 26.54 1.41
CA VAL A 511 -10.15 25.91 0.18
C VAL A 511 -10.75 26.59 -1.05
N ALA A 512 -12.07 26.78 -1.07
CA ALA A 512 -12.77 27.45 -2.17
C ALA A 512 -12.33 28.91 -2.35
N ALA A 513 -12.06 29.63 -1.27
CA ALA A 513 -11.55 31.01 -1.30
C ALA A 513 -10.11 31.08 -1.79
N GLY A 514 -9.27 30.11 -1.42
CA GLY A 514 -7.89 29.98 -1.91
C GLY A 514 -7.83 29.74 -3.41
N GLU A 515 -8.68 28.86 -3.94
CA GLU A 515 -8.80 28.63 -5.39
C GLU A 515 -9.30 29.89 -6.14
N ARG A 516 -10.24 30.64 -5.58
CA ARG A 516 -10.73 31.90 -6.17
C ARG A 516 -9.64 32.98 -6.20
N ARG A 517 -8.85 33.13 -5.14
CA ARG A 517 -7.68 34.03 -5.12
C ARG A 517 -6.62 33.61 -6.14
N HIS A 518 -6.38 32.33 -6.27
CA HIS A 518 -5.42 31.80 -7.22
C HIS A 518 -5.88 32.03 -8.68
N LYS A 519 -7.16 31.76 -9.00
CA LYS A 519 -7.75 32.07 -10.32
C LYS A 519 -7.71 33.56 -10.65
N LYS A 520 -8.01 34.45 -9.68
CA LYS A 520 -7.92 35.91 -9.88
C LYS A 520 -6.48 36.39 -10.11
N ASN A 521 -5.49 35.80 -9.43
CA ASN A 521 -4.08 36.16 -9.63
C ASN A 521 -3.55 35.65 -11.00
N VAL A 522 -4.04 34.51 -11.48
CA VAL A 522 -3.70 33.99 -12.82
C VAL A 522 -4.34 34.84 -13.94
N GLN A 523 -5.53 35.38 -13.72
CA GLN A 523 -6.18 36.30 -14.68
C GLN A 523 -5.53 37.68 -14.72
N LYS A 524 -4.91 38.13 -13.62
CA LYS A 524 -4.18 39.43 -13.58
C LYS A 524 -2.78 39.36 -14.20
N VAL A 525 -2.25 38.16 -14.45
CA VAL A 525 -0.91 37.92 -15.04
C VAL A 525 -1.00 37.52 -16.53
N LYS A 526 -2.23 37.36 -17.04
CA LYS A 526 -2.54 37.32 -18.48
C LYS A 526 -2.98 38.69 -18.95
#